data_d178316509671a934b73746413081bc4
#
_entry.id   d178316509671a934b73746413081bc4
#
_cell.length_a   1.000
_cell.length_b   1.000
_cell.length_c   1.000
_cell.angle_alpha   90.00
_cell.angle_beta   90.00
_cell.angle_gamma   90.00
#
_symmetry.space_group_name_H-M   'P 1'
#
loop_
_entity.id
_entity.type
_entity.pdbx_description
1 polymer ?
#
loop_
_entity_poly.entity_id
_entity_poly.type
_entity_poly.pdbx_seq_one_letter_code
_entity_poly.pdbx_strand_id
1 'polypeptide(L)'
;MLRFIFVAIFLLLYFLFGIPVLGILWLIGKVNKRSADLAALRIVQWGFKVILKISGVEVTVIGEDRVPNEPVLYVGNHRSYFDILLTYSRCRDLTGFVAKKEMLNYPFLRTWMKRVYCLFLDRDNIREGLKTILTAIDQVKNGISVFIFPEGTRNKGDELSLLPFHAGSFKIAEKSGCPIVPVALNNTINIFEGHLPYIKKTHVVLEYCSPIYM
;
A
#
# COMPACT_ATOMS: atom_id res chain seq x y z
N MET A 1 -18.88 -2.30 16.41
CA MET A 1 -19.90 -2.68 15.40
C MET A 1 -20.24 -1.52 14.46
N LEU A 2 -20.74 -0.39 14.96
CA LEU A 2 -21.22 0.73 14.11
C LEU A 2 -20.17 1.21 13.08
N ARG A 3 -18.91 1.44 13.50
CA ARG A 3 -17.83 1.83 12.57
C ARG A 3 -17.57 0.81 11.46
N PHE A 4 -17.61 -0.49 11.78
CA PHE A 4 -17.47 -1.55 10.79
C PHE A 4 -18.59 -1.50 9.74
N ILE A 5 -19.83 -1.29 10.18
CA ILE A 5 -21.00 -1.15 9.27
C ILE A 5 -20.81 0.06 8.36
N PHE A 6 -20.43 1.22 8.89
CA PHE A 6 -20.19 2.41 8.08
C PHE A 6 -19.05 2.23 7.09
N VAL A 7 -17.94 1.57 7.48
CA VAL A 7 -16.86 1.25 6.56
C VAL A 7 -17.34 0.30 5.45
N ALA A 8 -18.13 -0.73 5.80
CA ALA A 8 -18.68 -1.67 4.83
C ALA A 8 -19.62 -1.00 3.83
N ILE A 9 -20.53 -0.13 4.31
CA ILE A 9 -21.42 0.66 3.44
C ILE A 9 -20.59 1.59 2.54
N PHE A 10 -19.61 2.29 3.11
CA PHE A 10 -18.74 3.16 2.32
C PHE A 10 -18.01 2.39 1.23
N LEU A 11 -17.41 1.22 1.53
CA LEU A 11 -16.73 0.39 0.55
C LEU A 11 -17.68 -0.09 -0.56
N LEU A 12 -18.91 -0.50 -0.21
CA LEU A 12 -19.92 -0.88 -1.19
C LEU A 12 -20.21 0.27 -2.17
N LEU A 13 -20.48 1.45 -1.64
CA LEU A 13 -20.75 2.65 -2.45
C LEU A 13 -19.51 3.06 -3.26
N TYR A 14 -18.34 3.05 -2.63
CA TYR A 14 -17.07 3.38 -3.29
C TYR A 14 -16.80 2.49 -4.51
N PHE A 15 -17.02 1.18 -4.39
CA PHE A 15 -16.85 0.27 -5.53
C PHE A 15 -17.95 0.44 -6.57
N LEU A 16 -19.19 0.65 -6.16
CA LEU A 16 -20.30 0.89 -7.09
C LEU A 16 -20.07 2.15 -7.94
N PHE A 17 -19.76 3.27 -7.32
CA PHE A 17 -19.46 4.52 -8.01
C PHE A 17 -18.06 4.52 -8.65
N GLY A 18 -17.18 3.66 -8.20
CA GLY A 18 -15.85 3.47 -8.78
C GLY A 18 -15.87 2.88 -10.19
N ILE A 19 -16.94 2.15 -10.58
CA ILE A 19 -17.03 1.56 -11.93
C ILE A 19 -17.05 2.64 -13.02
N PRO A 20 -17.97 3.61 -13.03
CA PRO A 20 -17.96 4.68 -14.04
C PRO A 20 -16.68 5.54 -13.96
N VAL A 21 -16.12 5.74 -12.77
CA VAL A 21 -14.86 6.47 -12.58
C VAL A 21 -13.70 5.77 -13.31
N LEU A 22 -13.62 4.44 -13.23
CA LEU A 22 -12.60 3.68 -13.99
C LEU A 22 -12.74 3.87 -15.50
N GLY A 23 -13.97 3.95 -16.02
CA GLY A 23 -14.24 4.26 -17.42
C GLY A 23 -13.74 5.65 -17.82
N ILE A 24 -14.00 6.67 -16.99
CA ILE A 24 -13.52 8.04 -17.20
C ILE A 24 -11.98 8.07 -17.17
N LEU A 25 -11.36 7.42 -16.17
CA LEU A 25 -9.91 7.34 -16.06
C LEU A 25 -9.27 6.63 -17.26
N TRP A 26 -9.93 5.62 -17.82
CA TRP A 26 -9.47 4.96 -19.04
C TRP A 26 -9.50 5.90 -20.24
N LEU A 27 -10.57 6.70 -20.40
CA LEU A 27 -10.68 7.70 -21.47
C LEU A 27 -9.58 8.78 -21.33
N ILE A 28 -9.41 9.36 -20.14
CA ILE A 28 -8.35 10.34 -19.86
C ILE A 28 -6.98 9.74 -20.17
N GLY A 29 -6.78 8.47 -19.80
CA GLY A 29 -5.50 7.76 -19.98
C GLY A 29 -5.11 7.57 -21.45
N LYS A 30 -6.06 7.62 -22.39
CA LYS A 30 -5.77 7.62 -23.83
C LYS A 30 -5.15 8.92 -24.31
N VAL A 31 -5.46 10.04 -23.64
CA VAL A 31 -4.93 11.37 -23.98
C VAL A 31 -3.68 11.67 -23.14
N ASN A 32 -3.76 11.46 -21.83
CA ASN A 32 -2.66 11.69 -20.91
C ASN A 32 -2.64 10.62 -19.81
N LYS A 33 -1.76 9.63 -19.99
CA LYS A 33 -1.64 8.49 -19.09
C LYS A 33 -1.27 8.93 -17.67
N ARG A 34 -0.27 9.83 -17.52
CA ARG A 34 0.20 10.27 -16.21
C ARG A 34 -0.88 11.00 -15.42
N SER A 35 -1.64 11.88 -16.07
CA SER A 35 -2.75 12.58 -15.43
C SER A 35 -3.82 11.62 -14.93
N ALA A 36 -4.18 10.61 -15.72
CA ALA A 36 -5.13 9.57 -15.32
C ALA A 36 -4.61 8.72 -14.16
N ASP A 37 -3.32 8.41 -14.14
CA ASP A 37 -2.68 7.62 -13.08
C ASP A 37 -2.64 8.40 -11.76
N LEU A 38 -2.27 9.69 -11.82
CA LEU A 38 -2.30 10.57 -10.65
C LEU A 38 -3.72 10.77 -10.12
N ALA A 39 -4.71 10.93 -11.00
CA ALA A 39 -6.11 11.02 -10.60
C ALA A 39 -6.56 9.73 -9.90
N ALA A 40 -6.20 8.56 -10.42
CA ALA A 40 -6.48 7.28 -9.77
C ALA A 40 -5.84 7.19 -8.37
N LEU A 41 -4.57 7.59 -8.24
CA LEU A 41 -3.89 7.66 -6.95
C LEU A 41 -4.67 8.53 -5.96
N ARG A 42 -5.07 9.76 -6.36
CA ARG A 42 -5.79 10.68 -5.48
C ARG A 42 -7.17 10.15 -5.06
N ILE A 43 -7.88 9.47 -5.96
CA ILE A 43 -9.18 8.85 -5.66
C ILE A 43 -9.00 7.73 -4.63
N VAL A 44 -8.00 6.85 -4.80
CA VAL A 44 -7.73 5.78 -3.82
C VAL A 44 -7.30 6.37 -2.48
N GLN A 45 -6.44 7.38 -2.47
CA GLN A 45 -6.02 8.08 -1.25
C GLN A 45 -7.20 8.71 -0.51
N TRP A 46 -8.11 9.35 -1.25
CA TRP A 46 -9.34 9.91 -0.68
C TRP A 46 -10.17 8.81 -0.02
N GLY A 47 -10.41 7.69 -0.71
CA GLY A 47 -11.15 6.57 -0.16
C GLY A 47 -10.52 6.02 1.13
N PHE A 48 -9.21 5.85 1.16
CA PHE A 48 -8.49 5.38 2.35
C PHE A 48 -8.56 6.39 3.51
N LYS A 49 -8.41 7.69 3.23
CA LYS A 49 -8.58 8.75 4.24
C LYS A 49 -9.99 8.75 4.84
N VAL A 50 -11.03 8.53 4.03
CA VAL A 50 -12.41 8.40 4.52
C VAL A 50 -12.57 7.18 5.42
N ILE A 51 -12.01 6.02 5.03
CA ILE A 51 -12.05 4.82 5.88
C ILE A 51 -11.33 5.06 7.21
N LEU A 52 -10.14 5.64 7.19
CA LEU A 52 -9.39 5.98 8.41
C LEU A 52 -10.19 6.90 9.33
N LYS A 53 -10.86 7.91 8.77
CA LYS A 53 -11.71 8.85 9.51
C LYS A 53 -12.92 8.16 10.13
N ILE A 54 -13.66 7.33 9.36
CA ILE A 54 -14.83 6.57 9.87
C ILE A 54 -14.36 5.60 10.98
N SER A 55 -13.18 4.99 10.82
CA SER A 55 -12.60 4.08 11.79
C SER A 55 -12.15 4.80 13.07
N GLY A 56 -12.04 6.13 13.05
CA GLY A 56 -11.59 6.93 14.20
C GLY A 56 -10.09 6.75 14.47
N VAL A 57 -9.30 6.52 13.42
CA VAL A 57 -7.84 6.38 13.55
C VAL A 57 -7.20 7.76 13.68
N GLU A 58 -6.43 7.93 14.75
CA GLU A 58 -5.58 9.10 14.99
C GLU A 58 -4.13 8.72 14.67
N VAL A 59 -3.45 9.51 13.84
CA VAL A 59 -2.12 9.16 13.34
C VAL A 59 -1.11 10.22 13.76
N THR A 60 -0.07 9.82 14.49
CA THR A 60 1.16 10.60 14.61
C THR A 60 2.12 10.21 13.50
N VAL A 61 2.56 11.16 12.70
CA VAL A 61 3.49 10.92 11.59
C VAL A 61 4.81 11.59 11.90
N ILE A 62 5.89 10.82 11.75
CA ILE A 62 7.26 11.24 12.03
C ILE A 62 8.09 11.08 10.75
N GLY A 63 8.91 12.06 10.40
CA GLY A 63 9.91 11.97 9.35
C GLY A 63 9.38 11.88 7.93
N GLU A 64 8.13 12.24 7.66
CA GLU A 64 7.57 12.24 6.30
C GLU A 64 8.34 13.20 5.35
N ASP A 65 8.96 14.21 5.88
CA ASP A 65 9.84 15.15 5.18
C ASP A 65 11.17 14.54 4.72
N ARG A 66 11.62 13.45 5.38
CA ARG A 66 12.84 12.71 5.03
C ARG A 66 12.73 11.91 3.73
N VAL A 67 11.49 11.67 3.25
CA VAL A 67 11.27 10.89 2.02
C VAL A 67 11.82 11.66 0.83
N PRO A 68 12.76 11.08 0.03
CA PRO A 68 13.33 11.74 -1.14
C PRO A 68 12.28 12.08 -2.21
N ASN A 69 12.58 13.05 -3.07
CA ASN A 69 11.73 13.43 -4.20
C ASN A 69 11.99 12.57 -5.46
N GLU A 70 12.60 11.43 -5.30
CA GLU A 70 12.87 10.44 -6.33
C GLU A 70 12.12 9.13 -6.03
N PRO A 71 12.00 8.21 -7.00
CA PRO A 71 11.40 6.90 -6.75
C PRO A 71 12.18 6.13 -5.71
N VAL A 72 11.47 5.53 -4.75
CA VAL A 72 12.04 4.81 -3.63
C VAL A 72 11.44 3.42 -3.47
N LEU A 73 12.17 2.54 -2.79
CA LEU A 73 11.61 1.32 -2.22
C LEU A 73 11.21 1.59 -0.76
N TYR A 74 9.90 1.68 -0.50
CA TYR A 74 9.40 1.68 0.88
C TYR A 74 9.41 0.26 1.44
N VAL A 75 9.93 0.10 2.64
CA VAL A 75 10.02 -1.18 3.35
C VAL A 75 9.35 -1.03 4.70
N GLY A 76 8.17 -1.61 4.87
CA GLY A 76 7.38 -1.50 6.10
C GLY A 76 7.23 -2.82 6.85
N ASN A 77 7.04 -2.77 8.17
CA ASN A 77 6.54 -3.88 8.96
C ASN A 77 5.03 -4.06 8.73
N HIS A 78 4.52 -5.28 8.85
CA HIS A 78 3.13 -5.60 8.50
C HIS A 78 2.38 -6.30 9.63
N ARG A 79 1.34 -5.66 10.15
CA ARG A 79 0.50 -6.19 11.25
C ARG A 79 -0.99 -6.11 10.96
N SER A 80 -1.42 -5.19 10.10
CA SER A 80 -2.83 -4.87 9.88
C SER A 80 -3.14 -4.57 8.40
N TYR A 81 -4.38 -4.75 7.99
CA TYR A 81 -4.88 -4.18 6.72
C TYR A 81 -4.77 -2.66 6.72
N PHE A 82 -4.86 -2.03 7.89
CA PHE A 82 -4.74 -0.59 8.03
C PHE A 82 -3.35 -0.05 7.73
N ASP A 83 -2.30 -0.89 7.78
CA ASP A 83 -0.95 -0.49 7.36
C ASP A 83 -0.95 0.03 5.92
N ILE A 84 -1.70 -0.65 5.03
CA ILE A 84 -1.82 -0.25 3.63
C ILE A 84 -2.58 1.08 3.51
N LEU A 85 -3.68 1.25 4.25
CA LEU A 85 -4.47 2.47 4.21
C LEU A 85 -3.66 3.68 4.70
N LEU A 86 -2.95 3.49 5.82
CA LEU A 86 -2.12 4.53 6.44
C LEU A 86 -1.01 5.00 5.51
N THR A 87 -0.23 4.07 4.98
CA THR A 87 0.93 4.37 4.14
C THR A 87 0.53 4.87 2.76
N TYR A 88 -0.42 4.18 2.09
CA TYR A 88 -0.84 4.58 0.74
C TYR A 88 -1.50 5.95 0.71
N SER A 89 -2.30 6.30 1.74
CA SER A 89 -2.95 7.62 1.81
C SER A 89 -1.97 8.79 1.85
N ARG A 90 -0.67 8.51 2.05
CA ARG A 90 0.43 9.48 2.18
C ARG A 90 1.46 9.42 1.06
N CYS A 91 1.37 8.47 0.13
CA CYS A 91 2.27 8.43 -1.02
C CYS A 91 2.21 9.76 -1.79
N ARG A 92 3.36 10.40 -2.01
CA ARG A 92 3.46 11.71 -2.69
C ARG A 92 3.20 11.59 -4.18
N ASP A 93 3.72 10.53 -4.81
CA ASP A 93 3.59 10.24 -6.23
C ASP A 93 3.21 8.77 -6.44
N LEU A 94 3.14 8.33 -7.69
CA LEU A 94 2.78 6.97 -8.07
C LEU A 94 3.62 5.94 -7.31
N THR A 95 2.93 5.04 -6.63
CA THR A 95 3.53 4.02 -5.79
C THR A 95 2.77 2.72 -5.95
N GLY A 96 3.43 1.67 -6.41
CA GLY A 96 2.87 0.33 -6.48
C GLY A 96 3.11 -0.45 -5.19
N PHE A 97 2.09 -1.15 -4.69
CA PHE A 97 2.23 -2.03 -3.53
C PHE A 97 2.39 -3.48 -3.98
N VAL A 98 3.32 -4.20 -3.34
CA VAL A 98 3.45 -5.65 -3.56
C VAL A 98 2.38 -6.37 -2.73
N ALA A 99 1.43 -6.97 -3.40
CA ALA A 99 0.28 -7.66 -2.82
C ALA A 99 0.36 -9.17 -3.09
N LYS A 100 -0.43 -9.95 -2.34
CA LYS A 100 -0.57 -11.39 -2.53
C LYS A 100 -1.33 -11.68 -3.82
N LYS A 101 -0.93 -12.70 -4.61
CA LYS A 101 -1.56 -13.07 -5.90
C LYS A 101 -3.06 -13.33 -5.80
N GLU A 102 -3.55 -13.82 -4.66
CA GLU A 102 -4.96 -14.12 -4.42
C GLU A 102 -5.86 -12.88 -4.51
N MET A 103 -5.30 -11.67 -4.39
CA MET A 103 -6.04 -10.43 -4.63
C MET A 103 -6.55 -10.32 -6.07
N LEU A 104 -5.96 -11.05 -7.01
CA LEU A 104 -6.44 -11.14 -8.39
C LEU A 104 -7.83 -11.78 -8.51
N ASN A 105 -8.27 -12.55 -7.51
CA ASN A 105 -9.58 -13.21 -7.50
C ASN A 105 -10.75 -12.23 -7.23
N TYR A 106 -10.45 -10.98 -6.84
CA TYR A 106 -11.45 -9.95 -6.57
C TYR A 106 -11.51 -8.96 -7.75
N PRO A 107 -12.45 -9.11 -8.73
CA PRO A 107 -12.39 -8.39 -10.01
C PRO A 107 -12.32 -6.87 -9.88
N PHE A 108 -13.21 -6.28 -9.05
CA PHE A 108 -13.24 -4.82 -8.88
C PHE A 108 -11.98 -4.29 -8.17
N LEU A 109 -11.58 -4.93 -7.07
CA LEU A 109 -10.38 -4.60 -6.34
C LEU A 109 -9.14 -4.74 -7.22
N ARG A 110 -9.01 -5.86 -7.92
CA ARG A 110 -7.93 -6.12 -8.87
C ARG A 110 -7.79 -5.01 -9.91
N THR A 111 -8.90 -4.51 -10.45
CA THR A 111 -8.90 -3.46 -11.47
C THR A 111 -8.31 -2.16 -10.91
N TRP A 112 -8.75 -1.75 -9.71
CA TRP A 112 -8.18 -0.61 -9.02
C TRP A 112 -6.70 -0.82 -8.67
N MET A 113 -6.35 -1.98 -8.12
CA MET A 113 -4.96 -2.30 -7.75
C MET A 113 -4.03 -2.22 -8.97
N LYS A 114 -4.43 -2.79 -10.12
CA LYS A 114 -3.65 -2.68 -11.37
C LYS A 114 -3.54 -1.23 -11.84
N ARG A 115 -4.62 -0.46 -11.70
CA ARG A 115 -4.65 0.95 -12.09
C ARG A 115 -3.66 1.81 -11.31
N VAL A 116 -3.37 1.43 -10.06
CA VAL A 116 -2.41 2.10 -9.18
C VAL A 116 -1.10 1.32 -9.02
N TYR A 117 -0.71 0.59 -10.06
CA TYR A 117 0.58 -0.08 -10.17
C TYR A 117 0.88 -1.17 -9.13
N CYS A 118 -0.13 -1.70 -8.43
CA CYS A 118 0.10 -2.82 -7.53
C CYS A 118 0.61 -4.05 -8.28
N LEU A 119 1.57 -4.73 -7.67
CA LEU A 119 2.19 -5.96 -8.13
C LEU A 119 1.65 -7.15 -7.35
N PHE A 120 1.46 -8.27 -8.03
CA PHE A 120 0.88 -9.47 -7.42
C PHE A 120 1.93 -10.55 -7.33
N LEU A 121 2.39 -10.82 -6.11
CA LEU A 121 3.47 -11.77 -5.83
C LEU A 121 2.90 -13.17 -5.59
N ASP A 122 3.33 -14.11 -6.42
CA ASP A 122 3.17 -15.54 -6.16
C ASP A 122 4.33 -16.02 -5.28
N ARG A 123 4.02 -16.40 -4.04
CA ARG A 123 5.04 -16.84 -3.07
C ARG A 123 5.36 -18.31 -3.19
N ASP A 124 4.48 -19.07 -3.80
CA ASP A 124 4.60 -20.52 -3.96
C ASP A 124 5.34 -20.88 -5.25
N ASN A 125 5.51 -19.91 -6.16
CA ASN A 125 6.18 -20.09 -7.44
C ASN A 125 7.35 -19.10 -7.56
N ILE A 126 8.57 -19.59 -7.38
CA ILE A 126 9.81 -18.79 -7.41
C ILE A 126 9.96 -18.06 -8.76
N ARG A 127 9.63 -18.71 -9.88
CA ARG A 127 9.74 -18.10 -11.21
C ARG A 127 8.78 -16.91 -11.39
N GLU A 128 7.54 -17.07 -10.98
CA GLU A 128 6.55 -15.98 -11.04
C GLU A 128 6.88 -14.88 -10.03
N GLY A 129 7.36 -15.24 -8.84
CA GLY A 129 7.86 -14.29 -7.86
C GLY A 129 9.01 -13.45 -8.40
N LEU A 130 9.98 -14.08 -9.10
CA LEU A 130 11.08 -13.37 -9.75
C LEU A 130 10.59 -12.39 -10.81
N LYS A 131 9.62 -12.77 -11.66
CA LYS A 131 9.02 -11.86 -12.64
C LYS A 131 8.41 -10.62 -11.97
N THR A 132 7.73 -10.83 -10.84
CA THR A 132 7.13 -9.73 -10.07
C THR A 132 8.22 -8.77 -9.56
N ILE A 133 9.33 -9.28 -9.05
CA ILE A 133 10.47 -8.46 -8.60
C ILE A 133 11.11 -7.71 -9.78
N LEU A 134 11.30 -8.34 -10.93
CA LEU A 134 11.80 -7.67 -12.13
C LEU A 134 10.86 -6.55 -12.58
N THR A 135 9.55 -6.78 -12.55
CA THR A 135 8.56 -5.73 -12.85
C THR A 135 8.63 -4.58 -11.85
N ALA A 136 8.86 -4.87 -10.56
CA ALA A 136 9.06 -3.84 -9.54
C ALA A 136 10.30 -2.97 -9.83
N ILE A 137 11.40 -3.59 -10.22
CA ILE A 137 12.64 -2.90 -10.64
C ILE A 137 12.36 -1.96 -11.82
N ASP A 138 11.64 -2.45 -12.83
CA ASP A 138 11.26 -1.65 -14.00
C ASP A 138 10.34 -0.49 -13.63
N GLN A 139 9.38 -0.70 -12.71
CA GLN A 139 8.52 0.38 -12.21
C GLN A 139 9.36 1.49 -11.56
N VAL A 140 10.31 1.14 -10.69
CA VAL A 140 11.18 2.13 -10.03
C VAL A 140 12.00 2.90 -11.05
N LYS A 141 12.62 2.22 -12.01
CA LYS A 141 13.39 2.86 -13.09
C LYS A 141 12.53 3.79 -13.97
N ASN A 142 11.22 3.54 -14.03
CA ASN A 142 10.25 4.38 -14.76
C ASN A 142 9.56 5.44 -13.88
N GLY A 143 10.10 5.75 -12.72
CA GLY A 143 9.61 6.86 -11.89
C GLY A 143 8.46 6.49 -10.94
N ILE A 144 8.21 5.21 -10.69
CA ILE A 144 7.12 4.72 -9.82
C ILE A 144 7.72 4.06 -8.59
N SER A 145 7.48 4.60 -7.42
CA SER A 145 7.93 3.99 -6.16
C SER A 145 7.27 2.63 -5.92
N VAL A 146 7.92 1.79 -5.14
CA VAL A 146 7.36 0.49 -4.73
C VAL A 146 7.30 0.42 -3.21
N PHE A 147 6.19 -0.06 -2.68
CA PHE A 147 6.02 -0.37 -1.26
C PHE A 147 5.95 -1.88 -1.06
N ILE A 148 6.78 -2.41 -0.19
CA ILE A 148 6.79 -3.83 0.15
C ILE A 148 6.79 -4.05 1.66
N PHE A 149 6.10 -5.09 2.08
CA PHE A 149 6.18 -5.65 3.42
C PHE A 149 7.02 -6.93 3.35
N PRO A 150 8.33 -6.88 3.66
CA PRO A 150 9.25 -7.98 3.39
C PRO A 150 9.01 -9.21 4.28
N GLU A 151 8.22 -9.06 5.34
CA GLU A 151 7.73 -10.18 6.15
C GLU A 151 6.82 -11.14 5.36
N GLY A 152 6.26 -10.65 4.26
CA GLY A 152 5.40 -11.42 3.36
C GLY A 152 4.03 -11.77 3.94
N THR A 153 3.82 -11.64 5.23
CA THR A 153 2.54 -11.88 5.92
C THR A 153 2.39 -10.90 7.09
N ARG A 154 1.16 -10.77 7.62
CA ARG A 154 0.92 -9.95 8.79
C ARG A 154 1.45 -10.64 10.04
N ASN A 155 2.33 -9.97 10.76
CA ASN A 155 2.85 -10.44 12.03
C ASN A 155 1.77 -10.35 13.12
N LYS A 156 1.49 -11.47 13.79
CA LYS A 156 0.53 -11.57 14.89
C LYS A 156 1.21 -11.70 16.26
N GLY A 157 2.53 -11.71 16.27
CA GLY A 157 3.35 -11.79 17.50
C GLY A 157 3.37 -10.45 18.25
N ASP A 158 4.36 -10.29 19.12
CA ASP A 158 4.55 -9.09 19.91
C ASP A 158 4.76 -7.84 19.05
N GLU A 159 4.37 -6.67 19.59
CA GLU A 159 4.43 -5.39 18.85
C GLU A 159 5.85 -5.05 18.40
N LEU A 160 6.85 -5.37 19.20
CA LEU A 160 8.25 -5.07 18.91
C LEU A 160 8.97 -6.18 18.13
N SER A 161 8.29 -7.28 17.80
CA SER A 161 8.88 -8.37 17.02
C SER A 161 8.65 -8.15 15.52
N LEU A 162 9.63 -8.55 14.73
CA LEU A 162 9.52 -8.62 13.27
C LEU A 162 9.65 -10.08 12.83
N LEU A 163 8.89 -10.46 11.80
CA LEU A 163 9.12 -11.74 11.14
C LEU A 163 10.38 -11.64 10.26
N PRO A 164 11.01 -12.77 9.92
CA PRO A 164 12.16 -12.79 9.01
C PRO A 164 11.82 -12.12 7.68
N PHE A 165 12.70 -11.27 7.19
CA PHE A 165 12.55 -10.56 5.93
C PHE A 165 12.97 -11.44 4.77
N HIS A 166 12.17 -11.48 3.72
CA HIS A 166 12.53 -12.12 2.47
C HIS A 166 13.59 -11.29 1.73
N ALA A 167 14.80 -11.79 1.63
CA ALA A 167 15.95 -11.11 1.01
C ALA A 167 15.68 -10.65 -0.44
N GLY A 168 14.83 -11.36 -1.19
CA GLY A 168 14.40 -10.99 -2.54
C GLY A 168 13.73 -9.61 -2.63
N SER A 169 13.14 -9.13 -1.54
CA SER A 169 12.51 -7.80 -1.47
C SER A 169 13.52 -6.67 -1.70
N PHE A 170 14.74 -6.82 -1.24
CA PHE A 170 15.80 -5.80 -1.33
C PHE A 170 16.47 -5.76 -2.71
N LYS A 171 16.31 -6.81 -3.53
CA LYS A 171 16.80 -6.83 -4.92
C LYS A 171 16.19 -5.73 -5.77
N ILE A 172 15.00 -5.21 -5.38
CA ILE A 172 14.37 -4.08 -6.06
C ILE A 172 15.30 -2.86 -5.97
N ALA A 173 15.75 -2.49 -4.78
CA ALA A 173 16.63 -1.34 -4.59
C ALA A 173 18.03 -1.61 -5.15
N GLU A 174 18.62 -2.78 -4.86
CA GLU A 174 19.95 -3.17 -5.38
C GLU A 174 20.05 -3.05 -6.91
N LYS A 175 19.01 -3.47 -7.64
CA LYS A 175 19.04 -3.51 -9.11
C LYS A 175 18.48 -2.25 -9.78
N SER A 176 17.69 -1.45 -9.09
CA SER A 176 17.20 -0.17 -9.60
C SER A 176 18.11 1.00 -9.23
N GLY A 177 18.90 0.87 -8.14
CA GLY A 177 19.72 1.94 -7.58
C GLY A 177 18.93 2.96 -6.75
N CYS A 178 17.66 2.68 -6.43
CA CYS A 178 16.84 3.61 -5.65
C CYS A 178 17.16 3.51 -4.15
N PRO A 179 16.97 4.59 -3.38
CA PRO A 179 17.06 4.54 -1.93
C PRO A 179 15.96 3.67 -1.32
N ILE A 180 16.28 3.04 -0.20
CA ILE A 180 15.30 2.35 0.66
C ILE A 180 14.81 3.34 1.71
N VAL A 181 13.51 3.47 1.87
CA VAL A 181 12.88 4.22 2.96
C VAL A 181 12.22 3.22 3.92
N PRO A 182 12.84 2.93 5.07
CA PRO A 182 12.19 2.11 6.07
C PRO A 182 10.99 2.85 6.68
N VAL A 183 9.88 2.12 6.87
CA VAL A 183 8.63 2.66 7.41
C VAL A 183 8.19 1.82 8.59
N ALA A 184 8.16 2.41 9.77
CA ALA A 184 7.71 1.76 10.99
C ALA A 184 6.26 2.11 11.29
N LEU A 185 5.44 1.08 11.53
CA LEU A 185 4.04 1.19 11.91
C LEU A 185 3.86 0.56 13.29
N ASN A 186 3.26 1.31 14.19
CA ASN A 186 3.00 0.85 15.55
C ASN A 186 1.50 0.93 15.89
N ASN A 187 1.03 -0.03 16.67
CA ASN A 187 -0.34 -0.12 17.22
C ASN A 187 -1.46 -0.33 16.19
N THR A 188 -1.15 -0.72 14.96
CA THR A 188 -2.15 -0.83 13.88
C THR A 188 -3.06 -2.05 14.02
N ILE A 189 -2.60 -3.15 14.61
CA ILE A 189 -3.40 -4.36 14.86
C ILE A 189 -4.62 -4.05 15.74
N ASN A 190 -4.51 -3.06 16.64
CA ASN A 190 -5.55 -2.67 17.58
C ASN A 190 -6.68 -1.86 16.94
N ILE A 191 -6.58 -1.51 15.67
CA ILE A 191 -7.69 -0.89 14.93
C ILE A 191 -8.78 -1.92 14.64
N PHE A 192 -8.41 -3.11 14.15
CA PHE A 192 -9.37 -4.09 13.67
C PHE A 192 -9.02 -5.54 14.01
N GLU A 193 -7.83 -6.06 13.62
CA GLU A 193 -7.48 -7.47 13.74
C GLU A 193 -7.45 -7.98 15.18
N GLY A 194 -7.05 -7.13 16.11
CA GLY A 194 -7.06 -7.46 17.55
C GLY A 194 -8.45 -7.50 18.17
N HIS A 195 -9.51 -7.10 17.42
CA HIS A 195 -10.86 -6.94 17.96
C HIS A 195 -11.97 -7.38 17.00
N LEU A 196 -11.68 -8.24 16.05
CA LEU A 196 -12.64 -8.70 15.04
C LEU A 196 -13.99 -9.10 15.65
N PRO A 197 -15.12 -8.65 15.09
CA PRO A 197 -15.28 -7.79 13.89
C PRO A 197 -15.42 -6.29 14.23
N TYR A 198 -14.85 -5.82 15.33
CA TYR A 198 -15.03 -4.46 15.82
C TYR A 198 -13.87 -3.56 15.39
N ILE A 199 -14.19 -2.44 14.75
CA ILE A 199 -13.23 -1.35 14.52
C ILE A 199 -13.22 -0.44 15.76
N LYS A 200 -12.05 -0.25 16.36
CA LYS A 200 -11.84 0.61 17.53
C LYS A 200 -11.14 1.90 17.15
N LYS A 201 -11.53 2.99 17.81
CA LYS A 201 -10.74 4.22 17.78
C LYS A 201 -9.36 3.91 18.36
N THR A 202 -8.32 4.21 17.58
CA THR A 202 -6.94 3.84 17.92
C THR A 202 -6.01 4.95 17.51
N HIS A 203 -5.08 5.30 18.38
CA HIS A 203 -3.94 6.13 18.05
C HIS A 203 -2.80 5.23 17.54
N VAL A 204 -2.24 5.57 16.39
CA VAL A 204 -1.14 4.84 15.74
C VAL A 204 0.03 5.77 15.45
N VAL A 205 1.22 5.22 15.40
CA VAL A 205 2.42 5.93 14.99
C VAL A 205 2.89 5.38 13.65
N LEU A 206 3.16 6.28 12.72
CA LEU A 206 3.74 6.00 11.41
C LEU A 206 5.03 6.81 11.30
N GLU A 207 6.17 6.14 11.23
CA GLU A 207 7.47 6.78 11.09
C GLU A 207 8.14 6.41 9.79
N TYR A 208 8.58 7.43 9.04
CA TYR A 208 9.51 7.29 7.92
C TYR A 208 10.92 7.51 8.46
N CYS A 209 11.72 6.44 8.46
CA CYS A 209 13.11 6.48 8.90
C CYS A 209 14.00 7.18 7.84
N SER A 210 15.24 7.45 8.19
CA SER A 210 16.22 8.00 7.25
C SER A 210 16.42 7.09 6.05
N PRO A 211 16.45 7.62 4.82
CA PRO A 211 16.71 6.85 3.62
C PRO A 211 18.08 6.16 3.68
N ILE A 212 18.14 4.95 3.14
CA ILE A 212 19.36 4.16 3.01
C ILE A 212 19.72 4.12 1.53
N TYR A 213 20.86 4.65 1.19
CA TYR A 213 21.46 4.60 -0.15
C TYR A 213 22.46 3.42 -0.21
N MET A 214 22.43 2.64 -1.31
CA MET A 214 23.28 1.46 -1.50
C MET A 214 24.38 1.74 -2.54
#